data_674bf8aec8443bd602529983b384d2f8
#
_entry.id   674bf8aec8443bd602529983b384d2f8
#
_cell.length_a   1.000
_cell.length_b   1.000
_cell.length_c   1.000
_cell.angle_alpha   90.00
_cell.angle_beta   90.00
_cell.angle_gamma   90.00
#
_symmetry.space_group_name_H-M   'P 1'
#
loop_
_entity.id
_entity.type
_entity.pdbx_description
1 polymer ?
#
loop_
_entity_poly.entity_id
_entity_poly.type
_entity_poly.pdbx_seq_one_letter_code
_entity_poly.pdbx_strand_id
1 'polypeptide(L)'
;MKCGFTAIIGRPSAGKSTLLNALCGEKVAITSEVPQTTRNTIRGIINREAGQIVFLDTPGYHESDKKLNLYLKDVVHRSLEDADVVLYVIDASRSPGREEKAVMDLLKKSGKPVIAVVNKTDLETPLITEIRGLVQVNVTPKALINISAVKGTNLEKLILAVLEECPEGELHYPVDFYTDQNPEFRISEIIREQAISRSEQEVPHALYVEIADMEFEENRTSWKADAEASAVTGTPAPEIPEGAPTGFFEESIEDKSAGGEYPAAPRRKKLWVRAFLVVERESQVGILVGHKGAKIKAIRIGALREMKKIFNWKISLDLRVKVNPKWRKKDSLLKRLLGPGK
;
A
#
# COMPACT_ATOMS: atom_id res chain seq x y z
N MET A 1 2.37 6.61 -29.47
CA MET A 1 1.36 6.22 -28.46
C MET A 1 1.39 7.25 -27.36
N LYS A 2 0.29 7.41 -26.62
CA LYS A 2 0.24 8.30 -25.45
C LYS A 2 0.77 7.56 -24.22
N CYS A 3 1.94 7.94 -23.71
CA CYS A 3 2.56 7.26 -22.58
C CYS A 3 3.09 8.28 -21.57
N GLY A 4 2.72 8.16 -20.30
CA GLY A 4 3.16 9.13 -19.29
C GLY A 4 2.92 8.71 -17.87
N PHE A 5 3.59 9.42 -16.96
CA PHE A 5 3.43 9.29 -15.51
C PHE A 5 2.37 10.25 -15.00
N THR A 6 1.46 9.74 -14.16
CA THR A 6 0.36 10.53 -13.60
C THR A 6 0.38 10.45 -12.07
N ALA A 7 0.71 11.56 -11.41
CA ALA A 7 0.69 11.62 -9.94
C ALA A 7 -0.74 11.76 -9.40
N ILE A 8 -1.15 10.88 -8.50
CA ILE A 8 -2.44 10.95 -7.81
C ILE A 8 -2.25 11.76 -6.52
N ILE A 9 -2.73 12.98 -6.51
CA ILE A 9 -2.57 13.94 -5.42
C ILE A 9 -3.94 14.24 -4.77
N GLY A 10 -3.94 14.48 -3.47
CA GLY A 10 -5.13 14.87 -2.73
C GLY A 10 -4.92 14.69 -1.23
N ARG A 11 -5.83 15.23 -0.43
CA ARG A 11 -5.75 15.12 1.03
C ARG A 11 -5.82 13.66 1.52
N PRO A 12 -5.48 13.37 2.78
CA PRO A 12 -5.69 12.05 3.37
C PRO A 12 -7.17 11.62 3.27
N SER A 13 -7.37 10.32 3.04
CA SER A 13 -8.71 9.70 2.91
C SER A 13 -9.60 10.20 1.76
N ALA A 14 -9.05 10.91 0.76
CA ALA A 14 -9.78 11.30 -0.46
C ALA A 14 -10.11 10.11 -1.38
N GLY A 15 -9.55 8.92 -1.10
CA GLY A 15 -9.80 7.70 -1.88
C GLY A 15 -8.79 7.47 -3.02
N LYS A 16 -7.58 8.04 -2.93
CA LYS A 16 -6.51 7.89 -3.94
C LYS A 16 -6.14 6.43 -4.22
N SER A 17 -5.78 5.68 -3.20
CA SER A 17 -5.41 4.26 -3.32
C SER A 17 -6.58 3.38 -3.77
N THR A 18 -7.81 3.71 -3.34
CA THR A 18 -9.03 3.05 -3.82
C THR A 18 -9.22 3.31 -5.32
N LEU A 19 -9.01 4.55 -5.75
CA LEU A 19 -9.08 4.92 -7.15
C LEU A 19 -8.01 4.21 -7.97
N LEU A 20 -6.75 4.16 -7.50
CA LEU A 20 -5.69 3.42 -8.17
C LEU A 20 -6.07 1.95 -8.38
N ASN A 21 -6.54 1.26 -7.34
CA ASN A 21 -6.98 -0.14 -7.43
C ASN A 21 -8.12 -0.31 -8.45
N ALA A 22 -9.11 0.60 -8.42
CA ALA A 22 -10.24 0.57 -9.35
C ALA A 22 -9.82 0.82 -10.81
N LEU A 23 -8.86 1.71 -11.05
CA LEU A 23 -8.31 1.99 -12.38
C LEU A 23 -7.50 0.81 -12.93
N CYS A 24 -6.69 0.16 -12.07
CA CYS A 24 -5.89 -1.02 -12.46
C CYS A 24 -6.71 -2.31 -12.59
N GLY A 25 -7.92 -2.38 -11.99
CA GLY A 25 -8.70 -3.61 -11.89
C GLY A 25 -8.09 -4.67 -10.95
N GLU A 26 -7.01 -4.31 -10.28
CA GLU A 26 -6.21 -5.17 -9.40
C GLU A 26 -5.88 -4.46 -8.09
N LYS A 27 -5.65 -5.24 -7.03
CA LYS A 27 -5.21 -4.69 -5.74
C LYS A 27 -3.71 -4.35 -5.80
N VAL A 28 -3.38 -3.12 -6.15
CA VAL A 28 -2.02 -2.59 -6.23
C VAL A 28 -1.62 -1.89 -4.93
N ALA A 29 -2.50 -1.08 -4.36
CA ALA A 29 -2.27 -0.35 -3.12
C ALA A 29 -3.15 -0.88 -1.98
N ILE A 30 -2.66 -0.77 -0.75
CA ILE A 30 -3.47 -1.05 0.43
C ILE A 30 -4.44 0.09 0.70
N THR A 31 -5.61 -0.26 1.23
CA THR A 31 -6.66 0.71 1.55
C THR A 31 -7.06 0.63 3.01
N SER A 32 -7.37 1.77 3.62
CA SER A 32 -7.86 1.84 4.99
C SER A 32 -8.61 3.15 5.21
N GLU A 33 -9.54 3.16 6.16
CA GLU A 33 -10.19 4.37 6.66
C GLU A 33 -9.24 5.25 7.49
N VAL A 34 -8.14 4.67 7.97
CA VAL A 34 -7.13 5.38 8.76
C VAL A 34 -6.32 6.32 7.85
N PRO A 35 -6.22 7.60 8.18
CA PRO A 35 -5.42 8.56 7.41
C PRO A 35 -3.95 8.14 7.34
N GLN A 36 -3.28 8.49 6.23
CA GLN A 36 -1.84 8.20 5.98
C GLN A 36 -1.52 6.69 5.87
N THR A 37 -2.43 5.94 5.28
CA THR A 37 -2.20 4.52 4.98
C THR A 37 -1.08 4.36 3.95
N THR A 38 -1.11 5.10 2.85
CA THR A 38 -0.02 5.14 1.86
C THR A 38 1.16 5.93 2.42
N ARG A 39 2.35 5.36 2.37
CA ARG A 39 3.60 5.98 2.85
C ARG A 39 4.66 6.09 1.76
N ASN A 40 4.64 5.19 0.79
CA ASN A 40 5.53 5.15 -0.36
C ASN A 40 4.75 5.49 -1.63
N THR A 41 5.45 5.91 -2.67
CA THR A 41 4.84 6.00 -4.00
C THR A 41 4.57 4.60 -4.52
N ILE A 42 3.30 4.33 -4.84
CA ILE A 42 2.86 3.05 -5.41
C ILE A 42 2.61 3.26 -6.89
N ARG A 43 3.22 2.43 -7.74
CA ARG A 43 2.97 2.48 -9.19
C ARG A 43 1.92 1.48 -9.59
N GLY A 44 0.89 1.98 -10.28
CA GLY A 44 -0.12 1.19 -10.97
C GLY A 44 -0.07 1.45 -12.46
N ILE A 45 0.00 0.41 -13.26
CA ILE A 45 0.21 0.50 -14.71
C ILE A 45 -1.06 0.08 -15.42
N ILE A 46 -1.52 0.91 -16.33
CA ILE A 46 -2.70 0.63 -17.17
C ILE A 46 -2.31 0.72 -18.63
N ASN A 47 -2.63 -0.35 -19.36
CA ASN A 47 -2.43 -0.44 -20.79
C ASN A 47 -3.78 -0.29 -21.52
N ARG A 48 -3.83 0.51 -22.56
CA ARG A 48 -4.94 0.70 -23.47
C ARG A 48 -4.39 0.73 -24.91
N GLU A 49 -5.23 0.54 -25.90
CA GLU A 49 -4.83 0.65 -27.32
C GLU A 49 -4.21 2.02 -27.63
N ALA A 50 -4.71 3.09 -27.02
CA ALA A 50 -4.23 4.45 -27.19
C ALA A 50 -2.87 4.72 -26.51
N GLY A 51 -2.47 3.92 -25.50
CA GLY A 51 -1.20 4.13 -24.79
C GLY A 51 -1.14 3.49 -23.42
N GLN A 52 -0.16 3.94 -22.62
CA GLN A 52 0.10 3.45 -21.26
C GLN A 52 0.11 4.61 -20.27
N ILE A 53 -0.57 4.43 -19.14
CA ILE A 53 -0.51 5.35 -17.99
C ILE A 53 0.17 4.65 -16.83
N VAL A 54 1.19 5.29 -16.25
CA VAL A 54 1.81 4.87 -14.99
C VAL A 54 1.33 5.81 -13.89
N PHE A 55 0.36 5.36 -13.12
CA PHE A 55 -0.13 6.11 -11.98
C PHE A 55 0.83 6.01 -10.79
N LEU A 56 1.08 7.15 -10.15
CA LEU A 56 1.88 7.29 -8.95
C LEU A 56 0.94 7.62 -7.77
N ASP A 57 0.48 6.61 -7.01
CA ASP A 57 -0.29 6.86 -5.78
C ASP A 57 0.63 7.40 -4.71
N THR A 58 0.24 8.50 -4.10
CA THR A 58 1.04 9.22 -3.14
C THR A 58 0.39 9.28 -1.76
N PRO A 59 1.19 9.48 -0.69
CA PRO A 59 0.65 9.83 0.61
C PRO A 59 -0.31 11.03 0.53
N GLY A 60 -1.30 11.07 1.44
CA GLY A 60 -2.18 12.23 1.54
C GLY A 60 -1.38 13.49 1.93
N TYR A 61 -1.52 14.54 1.13
CA TYR A 61 -0.83 15.80 1.39
C TYR A 61 -1.52 16.56 2.54
N HIS A 62 -0.77 16.90 3.58
CA HIS A 62 -1.20 17.76 4.66
C HIS A 62 0.00 18.45 5.31
N GLU A 63 -0.24 19.59 5.91
CA GLU A 63 0.78 20.35 6.62
C GLU A 63 1.03 19.77 8.02
N SER A 64 2.30 19.53 8.35
CA SER A 64 2.70 19.03 9.67
C SER A 64 4.22 19.13 9.84
N ASP A 65 4.65 19.45 11.04
CA ASP A 65 6.08 19.56 11.41
C ASP A 65 6.65 18.24 11.96
N LYS A 66 5.83 17.18 12.04
CA LYS A 66 6.30 15.88 12.49
C LYS A 66 7.24 15.28 11.45
N LYS A 67 8.37 14.73 11.90
CA LYS A 67 9.45 14.24 11.05
C LYS A 67 8.98 13.24 9.98
N LEU A 68 8.18 12.25 10.35
CA LEU A 68 7.56 11.32 9.40
C LEU A 68 6.77 12.06 8.31
N ASN A 69 6.00 13.08 8.69
CA ASN A 69 5.16 13.81 7.74
C ASN A 69 5.97 14.69 6.78
N LEU A 70 7.14 15.18 7.21
CA LEU A 70 8.08 15.86 6.30
C LEU A 70 8.58 14.90 5.22
N TYR A 71 8.95 13.66 5.60
CA TYR A 71 9.30 12.64 4.61
C TYR A 71 8.15 12.30 3.67
N LEU A 72 6.90 12.22 4.17
CA LEU A 72 5.74 11.99 3.32
C LEU A 72 5.50 13.15 2.33
N LYS A 73 5.73 14.39 2.76
CA LYS A 73 5.71 15.56 1.85
C LYS A 73 6.76 15.45 0.75
N ASP A 74 7.99 15.06 1.10
CA ASP A 74 9.06 14.87 0.12
C ASP A 74 8.71 13.78 -0.91
N VAL A 75 8.01 12.72 -0.50
CA VAL A 75 7.49 11.69 -1.43
C VAL A 75 6.49 12.30 -2.42
N VAL A 76 5.57 13.14 -1.92
CA VAL A 76 4.58 13.83 -2.78
C VAL A 76 5.27 14.77 -3.77
N HIS A 77 6.24 15.58 -3.32
CA HIS A 77 6.97 16.53 -4.18
C HIS A 77 7.73 15.80 -5.28
N ARG A 78 8.47 14.74 -4.95
CA ARG A 78 9.18 13.92 -5.96
C ARG A 78 8.21 13.31 -6.97
N SER A 79 7.09 12.76 -6.51
CA SER A 79 6.09 12.20 -7.43
C SER A 79 5.48 13.26 -8.36
N LEU A 80 5.37 14.51 -7.90
CA LEU A 80 4.95 15.64 -8.75
C LEU A 80 6.02 16.03 -9.77
N GLU A 81 7.29 16.02 -9.37
CA GLU A 81 8.41 16.31 -10.28
C GLU A 81 8.49 15.27 -11.41
N ASP A 82 8.34 13.99 -11.07
CA ASP A 82 8.42 12.85 -11.99
C ASP A 82 7.19 12.74 -12.92
N ALA A 83 6.05 13.35 -12.57
CA ALA A 83 4.81 13.21 -13.31
C ALA A 83 4.72 14.12 -14.53
N ASP A 84 4.08 13.66 -15.59
CA ASP A 84 3.67 14.46 -16.76
C ASP A 84 2.30 15.11 -16.53
N VAL A 85 1.40 14.40 -15.84
CA VAL A 85 0.01 14.81 -15.56
C VAL A 85 -0.26 14.66 -14.07
N VAL A 86 -1.13 15.49 -13.53
CA VAL A 86 -1.58 15.38 -12.12
C VAL A 86 -3.06 15.05 -12.07
N LEU A 87 -3.39 14.00 -11.34
CA LEU A 87 -4.74 13.61 -11.00
C LEU A 87 -5.08 14.12 -9.60
N TYR A 88 -5.84 15.21 -9.52
CA TYR A 88 -6.23 15.81 -8.24
C TYR A 88 -7.53 15.20 -7.73
N VAL A 89 -7.46 14.40 -6.65
CA VAL A 89 -8.59 13.66 -6.08
C VAL A 89 -9.16 14.39 -4.87
N ILE A 90 -10.44 14.76 -4.97
CA ILE A 90 -11.19 15.51 -3.96
C ILE A 90 -12.33 14.64 -3.43
N ASP A 91 -12.49 14.61 -2.11
CA ASP A 91 -13.58 13.92 -1.42
C ASP A 91 -14.84 14.78 -1.42
N ALA A 92 -15.89 14.37 -2.16
CA ALA A 92 -17.14 15.09 -2.26
C ALA A 92 -17.98 15.06 -0.98
N SER A 93 -17.71 14.15 -0.04
CA SER A 93 -18.47 14.00 1.22
C SER A 93 -18.01 14.96 2.31
N ARG A 94 -16.98 15.78 2.07
CA ARG A 94 -16.39 16.67 3.07
C ARG A 94 -16.21 18.08 2.52
N SER A 95 -16.52 19.08 3.33
CA SER A 95 -16.27 20.49 2.98
C SER A 95 -14.78 20.73 2.73
N PRO A 96 -14.43 21.53 1.70
CA PRO A 96 -13.07 21.97 1.47
C PRO A 96 -12.56 22.79 2.66
N GLY A 97 -11.41 22.43 3.20
CA GLY A 97 -10.77 23.10 4.34
C GLY A 97 -9.34 23.51 4.04
N ARG A 98 -8.56 23.74 5.10
CA ARG A 98 -7.15 24.14 5.00
C ARG A 98 -6.30 23.15 4.22
N GLU A 99 -6.53 21.84 4.41
CA GLU A 99 -5.82 20.79 3.68
C GLU A 99 -6.08 20.87 2.17
N GLU A 100 -7.33 21.11 1.77
CA GLU A 100 -7.69 21.23 0.36
C GLU A 100 -7.04 22.46 -0.28
N LYS A 101 -7.02 23.59 0.46
CA LYS A 101 -6.32 24.80 0.01
C LYS A 101 -4.82 24.55 -0.16
N ALA A 102 -4.17 23.87 0.79
CA ALA A 102 -2.75 23.55 0.71
C ALA A 102 -2.44 22.64 -0.51
N VAL A 103 -3.33 21.70 -0.84
CA VAL A 103 -3.20 20.89 -2.07
C VAL A 103 -3.34 21.78 -3.32
N MET A 104 -4.35 22.64 -3.40
CA MET A 104 -4.53 23.55 -4.54
C MET A 104 -3.33 24.49 -4.74
N ASP A 105 -2.78 25.03 -3.64
CA ASP A 105 -1.58 25.88 -3.69
C ASP A 105 -0.34 25.11 -4.18
N LEU A 106 -0.21 23.85 -3.79
CA LEU A 106 0.84 22.94 -4.30
C LEU A 106 0.69 22.72 -5.81
N LEU A 107 -0.53 22.43 -6.28
CA LEU A 107 -0.82 22.17 -7.67
C LEU A 107 -0.56 23.39 -8.57
N LYS A 108 -0.94 24.59 -8.12
CA LYS A 108 -0.61 25.86 -8.82
C LYS A 108 0.88 26.01 -9.07
N LYS A 109 1.70 25.66 -8.08
CA LYS A 109 3.15 25.78 -8.15
C LYS A 109 3.79 24.73 -9.06
N SER A 110 3.14 23.60 -9.28
CA SER A 110 3.70 22.49 -10.09
C SER A 110 3.78 22.82 -11.59
N GLY A 111 2.89 23.68 -12.08
CA GLY A 111 2.80 24.03 -13.51
C GLY A 111 2.39 22.87 -14.42
N LYS A 112 2.05 21.72 -13.87
CA LYS A 112 1.66 20.51 -14.63
C LYS A 112 0.19 20.57 -15.06
N PRO A 113 -0.21 19.90 -16.15
CA PRO A 113 -1.61 19.73 -16.49
C PRO A 113 -2.33 18.95 -15.37
N VAL A 114 -3.46 19.49 -14.89
CA VAL A 114 -4.24 18.92 -13.79
C VAL A 114 -5.58 18.43 -14.31
N ILE A 115 -5.92 17.17 -13.99
CA ILE A 115 -7.26 16.63 -14.12
C ILE A 115 -7.85 16.54 -12.72
N ALA A 116 -8.94 17.26 -12.47
CA ALA A 116 -9.61 17.25 -11.17
C ALA A 116 -10.70 16.17 -11.13
N VAL A 117 -10.72 15.43 -10.02
CA VAL A 117 -11.61 14.30 -9.80
C VAL A 117 -12.38 14.50 -8.52
N VAL A 118 -13.69 14.71 -8.62
CA VAL A 118 -14.59 14.73 -7.48
C VAL A 118 -15.04 13.31 -7.21
N ASN A 119 -14.44 12.69 -6.19
CA ASN A 119 -14.65 11.28 -5.83
C ASN A 119 -15.71 11.11 -4.74
N LYS A 120 -16.18 9.88 -4.53
CA LYS A 120 -17.20 9.45 -3.58
C LYS A 120 -18.59 9.98 -3.90
N THR A 121 -18.90 10.13 -5.18
CA THR A 121 -20.23 10.59 -5.62
C THR A 121 -21.35 9.55 -5.45
N ASP A 122 -21.02 8.37 -4.95
CA ASP A 122 -21.93 7.34 -4.50
C ASP A 122 -22.54 7.62 -3.11
N LEU A 123 -21.96 8.56 -2.37
CA LEU A 123 -22.49 9.05 -1.09
C LEU A 123 -23.42 10.25 -1.32
N GLU A 124 -24.20 10.61 -0.30
CA GLU A 124 -24.92 11.89 -0.31
C GLU A 124 -23.89 13.03 -0.28
N THR A 125 -23.82 13.79 -1.37
CA THR A 125 -22.78 14.79 -1.57
C THR A 125 -23.38 16.14 -1.99
N PRO A 126 -23.95 16.91 -1.06
CA PRO A 126 -24.54 18.22 -1.37
C PRO A 126 -23.51 19.26 -1.81
N LEU A 127 -22.23 19.00 -1.57
CA LEU A 127 -21.12 19.96 -1.78
C LEU A 127 -20.50 19.89 -3.18
N ILE A 128 -20.96 19.03 -4.09
CA ILE A 128 -20.35 18.86 -5.42
C ILE A 128 -20.27 20.18 -6.18
N THR A 129 -21.32 20.98 -6.18
CA THR A 129 -21.37 22.26 -6.91
C THR A 129 -20.37 23.26 -6.33
N GLU A 130 -20.29 23.38 -5.00
CA GLU A 130 -19.35 24.24 -4.30
C GLU A 130 -17.90 23.82 -4.60
N ILE A 131 -17.59 22.52 -4.47
CA ILE A 131 -16.27 21.97 -4.74
C ILE A 131 -15.85 22.24 -6.19
N ARG A 132 -16.75 22.01 -7.15
CA ARG A 132 -16.47 22.27 -8.56
C ARG A 132 -16.14 23.74 -8.82
N GLY A 133 -16.92 24.66 -8.26
CA GLY A 133 -16.67 26.10 -8.37
C GLY A 133 -15.33 26.49 -7.76
N LEU A 134 -15.02 26.00 -6.56
CA LEU A 134 -13.75 26.26 -5.88
C LEU A 134 -12.55 25.75 -6.69
N VAL A 135 -12.60 24.55 -7.21
CA VAL A 135 -11.54 23.93 -8.02
C VAL A 135 -11.32 24.66 -9.34
N GLN A 136 -12.42 25.02 -10.02
CA GLN A 136 -12.35 25.73 -11.29
C GLN A 136 -11.63 27.08 -11.16
N VAL A 137 -11.94 27.83 -10.08
CA VAL A 137 -11.30 29.15 -9.83
C VAL A 137 -9.85 29.00 -9.38
N ASN A 138 -9.55 28.00 -8.56
CA ASN A 138 -8.23 27.92 -7.93
C ASN A 138 -7.20 27.07 -8.70
N VAL A 139 -7.62 26.07 -9.49
CA VAL A 139 -6.70 25.14 -10.16
C VAL A 139 -6.78 25.26 -11.68
N THR A 140 -7.94 25.64 -12.23
CA THR A 140 -8.20 25.71 -13.68
C THR A 140 -7.83 24.39 -14.36
N PRO A 141 -8.47 23.26 -13.98
CA PRO A 141 -8.08 21.94 -14.47
C PRO A 141 -8.44 21.76 -15.96
N LYS A 142 -7.68 20.91 -16.66
CA LYS A 142 -7.95 20.50 -18.04
C LYS A 142 -9.29 19.77 -18.18
N ALA A 143 -9.61 18.93 -17.18
CA ALA A 143 -10.91 18.28 -17.05
C ALA A 143 -11.33 18.22 -15.58
N LEU A 144 -12.66 18.22 -15.32
CA LEU A 144 -13.22 18.05 -14.00
C LEU A 144 -14.31 16.97 -14.07
N ILE A 145 -14.04 15.82 -13.47
CA ILE A 145 -14.85 14.60 -13.61
C ILE A 145 -15.36 14.14 -12.25
N ASN A 146 -16.65 13.88 -12.15
CA ASN A 146 -17.26 13.27 -10.98
C ASN A 146 -17.16 11.75 -11.10
N ILE A 147 -16.68 11.07 -10.06
CA ILE A 147 -16.49 9.61 -10.05
C ILE A 147 -16.96 8.98 -8.74
N SER A 148 -17.17 7.67 -8.78
CA SER A 148 -17.13 6.81 -7.61
C SER A 148 -16.06 5.72 -7.84
N ALA A 149 -14.96 5.80 -7.13
CA ALA A 149 -13.90 4.78 -7.19
C ALA A 149 -14.42 3.41 -6.72
N VAL A 150 -15.33 3.38 -5.75
CA VAL A 150 -15.91 2.14 -5.20
C VAL A 150 -16.88 1.49 -6.18
N LYS A 151 -17.71 2.29 -6.89
CA LYS A 151 -18.70 1.78 -7.85
C LYS A 151 -18.20 1.72 -9.30
N GLY A 152 -16.97 2.17 -9.56
CA GLY A 152 -16.41 2.20 -10.91
C GLY A 152 -17.02 3.25 -11.83
N THR A 153 -17.76 4.23 -11.29
CA THR A 153 -18.47 5.23 -12.10
C THR A 153 -17.49 6.18 -12.76
N ASN A 154 -17.61 6.39 -14.09
CA ASN A 154 -16.83 7.30 -14.93
C ASN A 154 -15.30 7.03 -14.96
N LEU A 155 -14.84 5.82 -14.63
CA LEU A 155 -13.41 5.51 -14.66
C LEU A 155 -12.83 5.51 -16.08
N GLU A 156 -13.52 4.95 -17.07
CA GLU A 156 -13.05 4.98 -18.47
C GLU A 156 -12.98 6.41 -19.01
N LYS A 157 -13.96 7.27 -18.69
CA LYS A 157 -13.91 8.69 -19.04
C LYS A 157 -12.68 9.37 -18.42
N LEU A 158 -12.32 8.99 -17.19
CA LEU A 158 -11.14 9.51 -16.51
C LEU A 158 -9.85 9.03 -17.19
N ILE A 159 -9.75 7.74 -17.54
CA ILE A 159 -8.59 7.17 -18.23
C ILE A 159 -8.35 7.90 -19.57
N LEU A 160 -9.40 8.10 -20.35
CA LEU A 160 -9.30 8.81 -21.64
C LEU A 160 -8.82 10.26 -21.45
N ALA A 161 -9.37 10.99 -20.46
CA ALA A 161 -8.94 12.36 -20.17
C ALA A 161 -7.46 12.43 -19.72
N VAL A 162 -6.96 11.43 -18.98
CA VAL A 162 -5.54 11.36 -18.60
C VAL A 162 -4.67 11.06 -19.82
N LEU A 163 -5.06 10.09 -20.66
CA LEU A 163 -4.32 9.75 -21.89
C LEU A 163 -4.19 10.94 -22.83
N GLU A 164 -5.24 11.76 -22.97
CA GLU A 164 -5.23 12.95 -23.81
C GLU A 164 -4.11 13.92 -23.42
N GLU A 165 -3.87 14.10 -22.13
CA GLU A 165 -2.83 14.99 -21.59
C GLU A 165 -1.44 14.35 -21.48
N CYS A 166 -1.32 13.01 -21.61
CA CYS A 166 -0.03 12.32 -21.61
C CYS A 166 0.79 12.69 -22.86
N PRO A 167 2.13 12.77 -22.76
CA PRO A 167 3.01 12.97 -23.89
C PRO A 167 2.97 11.78 -24.86
N GLU A 168 3.45 12.00 -26.09
CA GLU A 168 3.73 10.92 -27.02
C GLU A 168 5.07 10.26 -26.65
N GLY A 169 5.11 8.93 -26.63
CA GLY A 169 6.29 8.18 -26.23
C GLY A 169 6.15 6.68 -26.40
N GLU A 170 7.16 5.96 -25.95
CA GLU A 170 7.20 4.50 -25.90
C GLU A 170 6.63 3.99 -24.57
N LEU A 171 6.31 2.69 -24.53
CA LEU A 171 5.86 2.04 -23.29
C LEU A 171 6.97 2.05 -22.23
N HIS A 172 6.66 2.49 -21.03
CA HIS A 172 7.58 2.46 -19.88
C HIS A 172 7.72 1.06 -19.27
N TYR A 173 6.67 0.23 -19.41
CA TYR A 173 6.60 -1.13 -18.86
C TYR A 173 6.02 -2.11 -19.88
N PRO A 174 6.37 -3.41 -19.82
CA PRO A 174 5.70 -4.44 -20.60
C PRO A 174 4.18 -4.44 -20.37
N VAL A 175 3.42 -4.84 -21.41
CA VAL A 175 1.94 -4.76 -21.42
C VAL A 175 1.24 -5.65 -20.39
N ASP A 176 1.91 -6.68 -19.90
CA ASP A 176 1.43 -7.60 -18.86
C ASP A 176 1.67 -7.11 -17.44
N PHE A 177 2.40 -5.99 -17.28
CA PHE A 177 2.66 -5.38 -15.97
C PHE A 177 1.48 -4.50 -15.56
N TYR A 178 1.02 -4.68 -14.34
CA TYR A 178 0.05 -3.79 -13.67
C TYR A 178 0.65 -3.08 -12.45
N THR A 179 1.87 -3.47 -12.01
CA THR A 179 2.68 -2.81 -10.98
C THR A 179 4.13 -3.29 -11.06
N ASP A 180 5.06 -2.46 -10.62
CA ASP A 180 6.49 -2.79 -10.51
C ASP A 180 6.92 -3.16 -9.08
N GLN A 181 5.96 -3.31 -8.16
CA GLN A 181 6.26 -3.64 -6.76
C GLN A 181 6.90 -5.02 -6.63
N ASN A 182 8.01 -5.09 -5.89
CA ASN A 182 8.58 -6.37 -5.53
C ASN A 182 7.68 -7.15 -4.54
N PRO A 183 7.75 -8.49 -4.54
CA PRO A 183 6.91 -9.33 -3.68
C PRO A 183 7.08 -9.05 -2.17
N GLU A 184 8.31 -8.75 -1.71
CA GLU A 184 8.60 -8.45 -0.31
C GLU A 184 7.83 -7.22 0.16
N PHE A 185 7.88 -6.13 -0.61
CA PHE A 185 7.14 -4.92 -0.31
C PHE A 185 5.62 -5.16 -0.32
N ARG A 186 5.09 -5.88 -1.32
CA ARG A 186 3.66 -6.21 -1.39
C ARG A 186 3.20 -7.03 -0.20
N ILE A 187 3.95 -8.06 0.20
CA ILE A 187 3.66 -8.88 1.37
C ILE A 187 3.66 -8.02 2.64
N SER A 188 4.66 -7.14 2.82
CA SER A 188 4.73 -6.25 3.97
C SER A 188 3.53 -5.31 4.05
N GLU A 189 3.10 -4.73 2.93
CA GLU A 189 1.94 -3.84 2.88
C GLU A 189 0.62 -4.58 3.14
N ILE A 190 0.43 -5.80 2.62
CA ILE A 190 -0.74 -6.63 2.92
C ILE A 190 -0.82 -6.95 4.42
N ILE A 191 0.29 -7.31 5.05
CA ILE A 191 0.35 -7.54 6.50
C ILE A 191 0.01 -6.25 7.24
N ARG A 192 0.54 -5.10 6.80
CA ARG A 192 0.30 -3.80 7.41
C ARG A 192 -1.17 -3.40 7.31
N GLU A 193 -1.82 -3.60 6.17
CA GLU A 193 -3.26 -3.35 5.99
C GLU A 193 -4.10 -4.15 6.99
N GLN A 194 -3.81 -5.45 7.13
CA GLN A 194 -4.53 -6.32 8.05
C GLN A 194 -4.30 -5.96 9.52
N ALA A 195 -3.13 -5.42 9.84
CA ALA A 195 -2.83 -4.94 11.18
C ALA A 195 -3.53 -3.60 11.46
N ILE A 196 -3.54 -2.66 10.50
CA ILE A 196 -4.22 -1.37 10.60
C ILE A 196 -5.73 -1.58 10.78
N SER A 197 -6.36 -2.41 9.94
CA SER A 197 -7.81 -2.63 9.96
C SER A 197 -8.33 -3.28 11.25
N ARG A 198 -7.42 -3.88 12.04
CA ARG A 198 -7.74 -4.54 13.33
C ARG A 198 -7.19 -3.80 14.53
N SER A 199 -6.63 -2.60 14.32
CA SER A 199 -6.05 -1.78 15.38
C SER A 199 -6.76 -0.44 15.45
N GLU A 200 -6.77 0.15 16.64
CA GLU A 200 -7.47 1.39 16.92
C GLU A 200 -6.51 2.43 17.51
N GLN A 201 -6.97 3.67 17.61
CA GLN A 201 -6.28 4.79 18.22
C GLN A 201 -4.91 5.09 17.57
N GLU A 202 -3.82 5.06 18.33
CA GLU A 202 -2.48 5.43 17.91
C GLU A 202 -1.68 4.30 17.24
N VAL A 203 -2.12 3.03 17.38
CA VAL A 203 -1.36 1.86 16.89
C VAL A 203 -1.22 1.87 15.38
N PRO A 204 -2.26 2.16 14.56
CA PRO A 204 -2.13 2.22 13.11
C PRO A 204 -1.04 3.20 12.63
N HIS A 205 -0.89 4.32 13.31
CA HIS A 205 0.10 5.36 12.97
C HIS A 205 1.52 5.00 13.43
N ALA A 206 1.63 4.19 14.50
CA ALA A 206 2.89 3.79 15.13
C ALA A 206 3.46 2.47 14.60
N LEU A 207 2.79 1.84 13.62
CA LEU A 207 3.09 0.52 13.10
C LEU A 207 3.84 0.59 11.76
N TYR A 208 4.88 -0.23 11.60
CA TYR A 208 5.39 -0.66 10.30
C TYR A 208 5.64 -2.16 10.29
N VAL A 209 5.82 -2.75 9.11
CA VAL A 209 6.14 -4.16 8.93
C VAL A 209 7.58 -4.29 8.45
N GLU A 210 8.32 -5.20 9.04
CA GLU A 210 9.68 -5.58 8.64
C GLU A 210 9.66 -7.04 8.20
N ILE A 211 10.02 -7.31 6.94
CA ILE A 211 10.29 -8.68 6.50
C ILE A 211 11.70 -9.01 6.96
N ALA A 212 11.82 -10.01 7.81
CA ALA A 212 13.10 -10.46 8.33
C ALA A 212 13.72 -11.52 7.45
N ASP A 213 12.86 -12.34 6.82
CA ASP A 213 13.31 -13.46 6.02
C ASP A 213 12.20 -13.88 5.03
N MET A 214 12.60 -14.24 3.81
CA MET A 214 11.68 -14.67 2.75
C MET A 214 12.38 -15.64 1.81
N GLU A 215 12.00 -16.93 1.88
CA GLU A 215 12.67 -18.01 1.14
C GLU A 215 11.68 -18.98 0.51
N PHE A 216 12.00 -19.46 -0.70
CA PHE A 216 11.31 -20.63 -1.27
C PHE A 216 11.78 -21.90 -0.60
N GLU A 217 10.87 -22.86 -0.32
CA GLU A 217 11.18 -24.12 0.39
C GLU A 217 12.29 -24.95 -0.26
N GLU A 218 12.47 -24.86 -1.57
CA GLU A 218 13.55 -25.54 -2.31
C GLU A 218 14.95 -25.13 -1.82
N ASN A 219 15.12 -23.91 -1.30
CA ASN A 219 16.38 -23.38 -0.81
C ASN A 219 16.53 -23.53 0.72
N ARG A 220 15.50 -24.03 1.43
CA ARG A 220 15.45 -24.04 2.89
C ARG A 220 16.20 -25.22 3.53
N THR A 221 16.69 -26.16 2.74
CA THR A 221 17.44 -27.33 3.25
C THR A 221 18.85 -27.00 3.73
N SER A 222 19.44 -25.86 3.29
CA SER A 222 20.81 -25.50 3.64
C SER A 222 20.95 -24.94 5.08
N TRP A 223 19.99 -24.17 5.57
CA TRP A 223 20.12 -23.51 6.88
C TRP A 223 19.84 -24.42 8.10
N LYS A 224 19.09 -25.52 7.93
CA LYS A 224 18.97 -26.51 9.02
C LYS A 224 20.32 -27.16 9.33
N ALA A 225 21.14 -27.38 8.30
CA ALA A 225 22.52 -27.86 8.47
C ALA A 225 23.41 -26.83 9.17
N ASP A 226 23.24 -25.53 8.86
CA ASP A 226 24.01 -24.43 9.48
C ASP A 226 23.57 -24.16 10.93
N ALA A 227 22.29 -24.33 11.26
CA ALA A 227 21.79 -24.19 12.63
C ALA A 227 22.26 -25.36 13.51
N GLU A 228 22.33 -26.59 12.98
CA GLU A 228 22.88 -27.74 13.66
C GLU A 228 24.41 -27.65 13.79
N ALA A 229 25.10 -27.10 12.77
CA ALA A 229 26.54 -26.85 12.84
C ALA A 229 26.89 -25.75 13.86
N SER A 230 26.08 -24.68 14.00
CA SER A 230 26.29 -23.63 15.02
C SER A 230 26.02 -24.12 16.44
N ALA A 231 25.13 -25.09 16.63
CA ALA A 231 24.88 -25.73 17.92
C ALA A 231 26.07 -26.57 18.41
N VAL A 232 26.92 -27.03 17.49
CA VAL A 232 28.15 -27.81 17.81
C VAL A 232 29.33 -26.88 18.15
N THR A 233 29.32 -25.60 17.74
CA THR A 233 30.45 -24.66 17.94
C THR A 233 30.31 -23.74 19.15
N GLY A 234 29.33 -23.92 20.02
CA GLY A 234 29.31 -23.32 21.37
C GLY A 234 29.19 -21.79 21.47
N THR A 235 28.66 -21.10 20.45
CA THR A 235 28.39 -19.66 20.54
C THR A 235 27.01 -19.46 21.20
N PRO A 236 26.87 -18.74 22.34
CA PRO A 236 25.59 -18.61 23.02
C PRO A 236 24.60 -17.80 22.18
N ALA A 237 23.43 -18.40 21.92
CA ALA A 237 22.28 -17.71 21.37
C ALA A 237 21.79 -16.64 22.37
N PRO A 238 21.25 -15.49 21.93
CA PRO A 238 20.70 -14.49 22.82
C PRO A 238 19.53 -15.09 23.61
N GLU A 239 19.57 -14.96 24.95
CA GLU A 239 18.57 -15.45 25.89
C GLU A 239 17.18 -14.95 25.53
N ILE A 240 16.25 -15.88 25.34
CA ILE A 240 14.82 -15.61 25.20
C ILE A 240 14.25 -15.46 26.62
N PRO A 241 13.49 -14.40 26.95
CA PRO A 241 12.83 -14.29 28.23
C PRO A 241 11.87 -15.48 28.44
N GLU A 242 11.98 -16.18 29.56
CA GLU A 242 11.05 -17.23 29.97
C GLU A 242 9.63 -16.66 30.04
N GLY A 243 8.70 -17.26 29.29
CA GLY A 243 7.28 -16.92 29.34
C GLY A 243 6.59 -16.60 28.02
N ALA A 244 7.27 -16.63 26.87
CA ALA A 244 6.61 -16.51 25.57
C ALA A 244 5.93 -17.84 25.20
N PRO A 245 4.61 -17.87 24.89
CA PRO A 245 3.93 -19.10 24.50
C PRO A 245 4.42 -19.59 23.14
N THR A 246 5.18 -20.66 23.14
CA THR A 246 5.53 -21.45 21.95
C THR A 246 4.33 -22.30 21.56
N GLY A 247 3.44 -21.75 20.77
CA GLY A 247 2.32 -22.48 20.17
C GLY A 247 2.59 -22.76 18.71
N PHE A 248 3.23 -23.87 18.38
CA PHE A 248 3.18 -24.43 17.04
C PHE A 248 1.78 -24.98 16.79
N PHE A 249 0.99 -24.30 15.97
CA PHE A 249 -0.20 -24.89 15.34
C PHE A 249 0.05 -24.97 13.85
N GLU A 250 0.42 -26.17 13.39
CA GLU A 250 0.24 -26.60 12.01
C GLU A 250 -1.25 -26.92 11.82
N GLU A 251 -2.06 -25.99 11.40
CA GLU A 251 -3.34 -26.27 10.78
C GLU A 251 -3.18 -26.07 9.27
N SER A 252 -2.92 -27.19 8.58
CA SER A 252 -3.19 -27.31 7.15
C SER A 252 -4.71 -27.27 6.96
N ILE A 253 -5.21 -26.24 6.28
CA ILE A 253 -6.60 -26.23 5.78
C ILE A 253 -6.65 -27.24 4.64
N GLU A 254 -7.05 -28.48 4.93
CA GLU A 254 -7.40 -29.48 3.94
C GLU A 254 -8.76 -29.12 3.31
N ASP A 255 -8.71 -28.84 2.03
CA ASP A 255 -9.90 -28.69 1.18
C ASP A 255 -10.42 -30.08 0.85
N LYS A 256 -11.43 -30.56 1.58
CA LYS A 256 -12.12 -31.79 1.29
C LYS A 256 -13.30 -31.51 0.35
N SER A 257 -13.08 -31.60 -0.95
CA SER A 257 -14.17 -31.87 -1.88
C SER A 257 -13.70 -32.50 -3.20
N ALA A 258 -14.35 -33.60 -3.51
CA ALA A 258 -14.58 -34.28 -4.80
C ALA A 258 -13.42 -35.06 -5.42
N GLY A 259 -13.62 -36.39 -5.42
CA GLY A 259 -12.90 -37.37 -6.23
C GLY A 259 -13.19 -37.20 -7.73
N GLY A 260 -12.14 -36.99 -8.47
CA GLY A 260 -12.06 -37.03 -9.92
C GLY A 260 -10.58 -36.96 -10.28
N GLU A 261 -10.05 -37.98 -11.00
CA GLU A 261 -8.68 -37.95 -11.52
C GLU A 261 -8.57 -36.87 -12.61
N TYR A 262 -8.25 -35.66 -12.22
CA TYR A 262 -7.73 -34.61 -13.11
C TYR A 262 -6.20 -34.64 -13.06
N PRO A 263 -5.49 -34.34 -14.18
CA PRO A 263 -4.04 -34.24 -14.17
C PRO A 263 -3.61 -33.25 -13.09
N ALA A 264 -2.71 -33.68 -12.21
CA ALA A 264 -2.28 -32.89 -11.05
C ALA A 264 -1.88 -31.48 -11.47
N ALA A 265 -2.59 -30.47 -10.98
CA ALA A 265 -2.25 -29.08 -11.20
C ALA A 265 -0.78 -28.85 -10.83
N PRO A 266 -0.02 -28.05 -11.59
CA PRO A 266 1.40 -27.82 -11.33
C PRO A 266 1.57 -27.40 -9.86
N ARG A 267 2.45 -28.10 -9.13
CA ARG A 267 2.69 -27.85 -7.70
C ARG A 267 3.10 -26.38 -7.53
N ARG A 268 2.28 -25.58 -6.84
CA ARG A 268 2.60 -24.20 -6.54
C ARG A 268 3.87 -24.13 -5.71
N LYS A 269 4.81 -23.26 -6.09
CA LYS A 269 6.00 -22.98 -5.28
C LYS A 269 5.57 -22.57 -3.88
N LYS A 270 6.26 -23.06 -2.86
CA LYS A 270 5.98 -22.71 -1.47
C LYS A 270 6.97 -21.66 -1.02
N LEU A 271 6.46 -20.56 -0.48
CA LEU A 271 7.22 -19.42 0.04
C LEU A 271 7.04 -19.35 1.55
N TRP A 272 8.13 -19.36 2.28
CA TRP A 272 8.13 -19.09 3.71
C TRP A 272 8.54 -17.64 3.96
N VAL A 273 7.80 -16.97 4.86
CA VAL A 273 8.00 -15.56 5.21
C VAL A 273 8.01 -15.39 6.72
N ARG A 274 9.04 -14.74 7.25
CA ARG A 274 9.06 -14.22 8.62
C ARG A 274 8.93 -12.71 8.61
N ALA A 275 7.92 -12.19 9.33
CA ALA A 275 7.65 -10.77 9.40
C ALA A 275 7.45 -10.31 10.84
N PHE A 276 7.85 -9.07 11.11
CA PHE A 276 7.61 -8.39 12.38
C PHE A 276 6.64 -7.23 12.20
N LEU A 277 5.59 -7.20 13.02
CA LEU A 277 4.80 -6.00 13.29
C LEU A 277 5.60 -5.16 14.28
N VAL A 278 6.11 -4.02 13.86
CA VAL A 278 6.99 -3.19 14.68
C VAL A 278 6.25 -1.97 15.19
N VAL A 279 6.24 -1.77 16.51
CA VAL A 279 5.58 -0.67 17.21
C VAL A 279 6.57 0.19 18.00
N GLU A 280 6.13 1.34 18.53
CA GLU A 280 7.02 2.25 19.25
C GLU A 280 7.12 1.97 20.75
N ARG A 281 6.11 1.32 21.36
CA ARG A 281 6.00 1.15 22.82
C ARG A 281 5.57 -0.26 23.18
N GLU A 282 6.05 -0.77 24.32
CA GLU A 282 5.65 -2.07 24.88
C GLU A 282 4.13 -2.19 25.07
N SER A 283 3.46 -1.12 25.53
CA SER A 283 2.01 -1.11 25.71
C SER A 283 1.23 -1.40 24.41
N GLN A 284 1.82 -1.13 23.25
CA GLN A 284 1.21 -1.38 21.93
C GLN A 284 1.33 -2.86 21.51
N VAL A 285 2.28 -3.61 22.08
CA VAL A 285 2.46 -5.04 21.79
C VAL A 285 1.21 -5.82 22.21
N GLY A 286 0.72 -5.60 23.44
CA GLY A 286 -0.48 -6.26 23.93
C GLY A 286 -1.72 -5.98 23.07
N ILE A 287 -1.82 -4.76 22.49
CA ILE A 287 -2.93 -4.37 21.60
C ILE A 287 -2.89 -5.17 20.28
N LEU A 288 -1.70 -5.45 19.73
CA LEU A 288 -1.54 -6.21 18.49
C LEU A 288 -1.63 -7.71 18.70
N VAL A 289 -1.10 -8.22 19.82
CA VAL A 289 -1.18 -9.64 20.18
C VAL A 289 -2.62 -10.00 20.52
N GLY A 290 -3.29 -9.17 21.33
CA GLY A 290 -4.65 -9.41 21.83
C GLY A 290 -4.71 -10.53 22.87
N HIS A 291 -5.91 -10.76 23.44
CA HIS A 291 -6.11 -11.80 24.42
C HIS A 291 -5.72 -13.18 23.88
N LYS A 292 -4.80 -13.87 24.56
CA LYS A 292 -4.25 -15.20 24.16
C LYS A 292 -3.80 -15.28 22.69
N GLY A 293 -3.32 -14.16 22.10
CA GLY A 293 -2.83 -14.13 20.72
C GLY A 293 -3.92 -14.08 19.64
N ALA A 294 -5.19 -13.87 20.01
CA ALA A 294 -6.30 -13.90 19.05
C ALA A 294 -6.17 -12.85 17.94
N LYS A 295 -5.71 -11.62 18.26
CA LYS A 295 -5.62 -10.54 17.28
C LYS A 295 -4.49 -10.78 16.27
N ILE A 296 -3.30 -11.16 16.71
CA ILE A 296 -2.19 -11.48 15.79
C ILE A 296 -2.51 -12.68 14.90
N LYS A 297 -3.22 -13.69 15.44
CA LYS A 297 -3.73 -14.84 14.67
C LYS A 297 -4.70 -14.35 13.57
N ALA A 298 -5.63 -13.45 13.90
CA ALA A 298 -6.58 -12.87 12.93
C ALA A 298 -5.89 -12.04 11.84
N ILE A 299 -4.87 -11.24 12.22
CA ILE A 299 -4.04 -10.48 11.26
C ILE A 299 -3.34 -11.44 10.30
N ARG A 300 -2.68 -12.48 10.81
CA ARG A 300 -1.98 -13.49 10.02
C ARG A 300 -2.92 -14.19 9.02
N ILE A 301 -4.07 -14.66 9.50
CA ILE A 301 -5.06 -15.35 8.64
C ILE A 301 -5.58 -14.40 7.55
N GLY A 302 -5.91 -13.15 7.92
CA GLY A 302 -6.35 -12.14 6.96
C GLY A 302 -5.29 -11.86 5.89
N ALA A 303 -4.02 -11.71 6.30
CA ALA A 303 -2.91 -11.49 5.38
C ALA A 303 -2.72 -12.66 4.41
N LEU A 304 -2.72 -13.90 4.91
CA LEU A 304 -2.61 -15.09 4.06
C LEU A 304 -3.76 -15.22 3.06
N ARG A 305 -5.00 -14.85 3.46
CA ARG A 305 -6.16 -14.85 2.57
C ARG A 305 -6.01 -13.84 1.43
N GLU A 306 -5.52 -12.63 1.73
CA GLU A 306 -5.26 -11.62 0.70
C GLU A 306 -4.08 -12.02 -0.22
N MET A 307 -2.99 -12.53 0.35
CA MET A 307 -1.84 -13.02 -0.42
C MET A 307 -2.22 -14.14 -1.40
N LYS A 308 -3.12 -15.04 -1.00
CA LYS A 308 -3.62 -16.13 -1.87
C LYS A 308 -4.33 -15.61 -3.14
N LYS A 309 -4.93 -14.42 -3.08
CA LYS A 309 -5.59 -13.79 -4.25
C LYS A 309 -4.58 -13.19 -5.23
N ILE A 310 -3.42 -12.75 -4.72
CA ILE A 310 -2.45 -11.96 -5.46
C ILE A 310 -1.29 -12.82 -5.99
N PHE A 311 -0.83 -13.78 -5.19
CA PHE A 311 0.34 -14.60 -5.51
C PHE A 311 -0.06 -16.02 -5.88
N ASN A 312 0.54 -16.54 -6.95
CA ASN A 312 0.38 -17.95 -7.33
C ASN A 312 1.33 -18.87 -6.53
N TRP A 313 1.56 -18.55 -5.24
CA TRP A 313 2.41 -19.31 -4.33
C TRP A 313 1.62 -19.81 -3.13
N LYS A 314 2.06 -20.91 -2.52
CA LYS A 314 1.59 -21.32 -1.19
C LYS A 314 2.46 -20.62 -0.16
N ILE A 315 1.93 -19.58 0.52
CA ILE A 315 2.69 -18.77 1.45
C ILE A 315 2.46 -19.26 2.89
N SER A 316 3.57 -19.49 3.61
CA SER A 316 3.59 -19.72 5.06
C SER A 316 4.12 -18.47 5.75
N LEU A 317 3.40 -17.94 6.74
CA LEU A 317 3.74 -16.69 7.41
C LEU A 317 4.00 -16.90 8.91
N ASP A 318 5.24 -16.66 9.36
CA ASP A 318 5.61 -16.49 10.78
C ASP A 318 5.52 -14.99 11.12
N LEU A 319 4.50 -14.59 11.87
CA LEU A 319 4.23 -13.20 12.20
C LEU A 319 4.43 -12.96 13.69
N ARG A 320 5.30 -12.02 14.04
CA ARG A 320 5.66 -11.67 15.43
C ARG A 320 5.54 -10.15 15.66
N VAL A 321 5.55 -9.72 16.91
CA VAL A 321 5.55 -8.30 17.28
C VAL A 321 6.92 -7.93 17.86
N LYS A 322 7.42 -6.74 17.50
CA LYS A 322 8.71 -6.19 17.95
C LYS A 322 8.55 -4.73 18.34
N VAL A 323 9.30 -4.27 19.32
CA VAL A 323 9.34 -2.85 19.71
C VAL A 323 10.59 -2.19 19.13
N ASN A 324 10.41 -1.03 18.50
CA ASN A 324 11.49 -0.15 18.07
C ASN A 324 11.18 1.27 18.54
N PRO A 325 11.71 1.68 19.71
CA PRO A 325 11.34 2.93 20.32
C PRO A 325 11.64 4.14 19.43
N LYS A 326 10.69 5.08 19.34
CA LYS A 326 10.80 6.35 18.62
C LYS A 326 11.22 6.20 17.15
N TRP A 327 10.84 5.09 16.49
CA TRP A 327 11.26 4.79 15.11
C TRP A 327 10.88 5.91 14.13
N ARG A 328 9.73 6.59 14.33
CA ARG A 328 9.28 7.73 13.52
C ARG A 328 10.19 8.97 13.60
N LYS A 329 11.21 8.95 14.47
CA LYS A 329 12.22 10.01 14.62
C LYS A 329 13.60 9.61 14.10
N LYS A 330 13.80 8.34 13.67
CA LYS A 330 15.07 7.80 13.21
C LYS A 330 15.25 8.01 11.70
N ASP A 331 16.11 8.94 11.28
CA ASP A 331 16.31 9.28 9.86
C ASP A 331 16.75 8.10 9.01
N SER A 332 17.70 7.30 9.48
CA SER A 332 18.20 6.13 8.75
C SER A 332 17.09 5.11 8.47
N LEU A 333 16.21 4.89 9.44
CA LEU A 333 15.09 3.99 9.29
C LEU A 333 14.00 4.58 8.36
N LEU A 334 13.68 5.86 8.51
CA LEU A 334 12.71 6.54 7.64
C LEU A 334 13.19 6.55 6.18
N LYS A 335 14.48 6.81 5.93
CA LYS A 335 15.07 6.70 4.60
C LYS A 335 14.99 5.28 4.03
N ARG A 336 15.17 4.24 4.86
CA ARG A 336 15.04 2.84 4.44
C ARG A 336 13.60 2.47 4.11
N LEU A 337 12.62 2.93 4.93
CA LEU A 337 11.20 2.59 4.77
C LEU A 337 10.50 3.41 3.69
N LEU A 338 10.93 4.66 3.47
CA LEU A 338 10.25 5.66 2.64
C LEU A 338 11.13 6.18 1.50
N GLY A 339 12.37 5.73 1.41
CA GLY A 339 13.28 6.06 0.33
C GLY A 339 12.81 5.48 -1.01
N PRO A 340 13.33 5.98 -2.14
CA PRO A 340 13.05 5.37 -3.44
C PRO A 340 13.34 3.89 -3.37
N GLY A 341 12.37 3.07 -3.72
CA GLY A 341 12.51 1.62 -3.71
C GLY A 341 13.72 1.19 -4.54
N LYS A 342 14.51 0.26 -3.96
CA LYS A 342 15.55 -0.45 -4.71
C LYS A 342 14.91 -1.44 -5.65
#